data_50c02c702a542666e8d88f5cc9c93036
#
_entry.id   50c02c702a542666e8d88f5cc9c93036
#
_cell.length_a   1.000
_cell.length_b   1.000
_cell.length_c   1.000
_cell.angle_alpha   90.00
_cell.angle_beta   90.00
_cell.angle_gamma   90.00
#
_symmetry.space_group_name_H-M   'P 1'
#
loop_
_entity.id
_entity.type
_entity.pdbx_description
1 polymer ?
#
loop_
_entity_poly.entity_id
_entity_poly.type
_entity_poly.pdbx_seq_one_letter_code
_entity_poly.pdbx_strand_id
1 'polypeptide(L)'
;MKRSLLISAALALSLASPAYAQAVDPAGRPILEVVPKLKAGQYVWAPDAAPEGPGLLVVNLATQRAILFRNGVPIGASTISSGKAGYETPTGVFTVLEKKQEHYSKTYGNAPMPNMQRLTWKGVALHAGNLPGYPASHGCIRLPLKFSSLLFGATQKGMTVIITSLPVAPSKSATPDLAAPIATTGSSLARAPFEWNPERASSGPVSVIISTADQRAIVLRNGTQIGSAPVRVNGPVDAGFAYALRAWDESGQHWLKLQYSGAGQGMEVSPGEGNRFDAPWDFRHNVQTVLRPGSIVIVTPQPLSQGTPGQELTVIDNADGAS
;
A
#
# COMPACT_ATOMS: atom_id res chain seq x y z
N MET A 1 76.46 3.63 -9.14
CA MET A 1 75.46 2.55 -9.18
C MET A 1 74.18 3.09 -8.50
N LYS A 2 73.17 3.52 -9.30
CA LYS A 2 71.86 4.03 -8.80
C LYS A 2 70.83 2.88 -8.99
N ARG A 3 70.30 2.35 -7.89
CA ARG A 3 69.20 1.39 -7.87
C ARG A 3 67.88 2.15 -7.85
N SER A 4 67.11 2.09 -8.93
CA SER A 4 65.73 2.56 -9.03
C SER A 4 64.80 1.52 -8.41
N LEU A 5 64.07 1.93 -7.36
CA LEU A 5 62.94 1.18 -6.79
C LEU A 5 61.69 1.51 -7.63
N LEU A 6 61.17 0.50 -8.31
CA LEU A 6 59.81 0.54 -8.92
C LEU A 6 58.79 0.15 -7.86
N ILE A 7 57.99 1.12 -7.44
CA ILE A 7 56.82 0.88 -6.57
C ILE A 7 55.67 0.55 -7.49
N SER A 8 55.25 -0.71 -7.51
CA SER A 8 54.01 -1.17 -8.17
C SER A 8 52.81 -0.88 -7.27
N ALA A 9 52.03 0.12 -7.63
CA ALA A 9 50.73 0.38 -6.99
C ALA A 9 49.70 -0.63 -7.50
N ALA A 10 49.36 -1.60 -6.68
CA ALA A 10 48.23 -2.51 -6.93
C ALA A 10 46.91 -1.79 -6.71
N LEU A 11 46.20 -1.47 -7.77
CA LEU A 11 44.85 -0.92 -7.75
C LEU A 11 43.86 -2.03 -7.33
N ALA A 12 43.47 -2.06 -6.07
CA ALA A 12 42.43 -2.96 -5.58
C ALA A 12 41.07 -2.53 -6.12
N LEU A 13 40.61 -3.15 -7.20
CA LEU A 13 39.22 -3.05 -7.66
C LEU A 13 38.34 -3.75 -6.62
N SER A 14 37.67 -2.98 -5.77
CA SER A 14 36.60 -3.50 -4.91
C SER A 14 35.40 -3.88 -5.80
N LEU A 15 35.28 -5.15 -6.16
CA LEU A 15 34.08 -5.72 -6.74
C LEU A 15 32.98 -5.62 -5.70
N ALA A 16 32.10 -4.63 -5.81
CA ALA A 16 30.85 -4.59 -5.05
C ALA A 16 30.02 -5.81 -5.44
N SER A 17 30.02 -6.82 -4.61
CA SER A 17 29.17 -8.01 -4.79
C SER A 17 27.72 -7.58 -4.89
N PRO A 18 26.95 -8.08 -5.87
CA PRO A 18 25.51 -7.82 -5.92
C PRO A 18 24.87 -8.30 -4.62
N ALA A 19 24.09 -7.44 -3.99
CA ALA A 19 23.34 -7.80 -2.79
C ALA A 19 22.31 -8.89 -3.14
N TYR A 20 22.64 -10.13 -2.84
CA TYR A 20 21.73 -11.25 -3.04
C TYR A 20 20.52 -11.11 -2.14
N ALA A 21 19.33 -11.37 -2.69
CA ALA A 21 18.08 -11.40 -1.96
C ALA A 21 18.16 -12.47 -0.85
N GLN A 22 18.22 -12.04 0.42
CA GLN A 22 18.41 -12.93 1.56
C GLN A 22 17.21 -12.89 2.49
N ALA A 23 16.60 -14.06 2.75
CA ALA A 23 15.59 -14.21 3.79
C ALA A 23 16.23 -14.06 5.18
N VAL A 24 15.56 -13.35 6.05
CA VAL A 24 15.93 -13.19 7.46
C VAL A 24 14.90 -13.93 8.30
N ASP A 25 15.36 -14.88 9.14
CA ASP A 25 14.51 -15.51 10.13
C ASP A 25 14.16 -14.48 11.21
N PRO A 26 12.88 -14.26 11.52
CA PRO A 26 12.48 -13.39 12.61
C PRO A 26 12.88 -13.93 13.99
N ALA A 27 13.31 -15.19 14.10
CA ALA A 27 13.73 -15.84 15.36
C ALA A 27 12.67 -15.68 16.47
N GLY A 28 11.40 -15.91 16.13
CA GLY A 28 10.26 -15.77 17.05
C GLY A 28 9.84 -14.32 17.36
N ARG A 29 10.55 -13.31 16.84
CA ARG A 29 10.19 -11.90 17.03
C ARG A 29 9.09 -11.46 16.04
N PRO A 30 8.21 -10.54 16.46
CA PRO A 30 7.24 -9.92 15.53
C PRO A 30 7.93 -9.32 14.32
N ILE A 31 7.36 -9.53 13.11
CA ILE A 31 7.92 -8.97 11.85
C ILE A 31 8.16 -7.47 11.96
N LEU A 32 7.26 -6.70 12.58
CA LEU A 32 7.39 -5.24 12.70
C LEU A 32 8.63 -4.80 13.50
N GLU A 33 9.15 -5.62 14.38
CA GLU A 33 10.40 -5.34 15.12
C GLU A 33 11.66 -5.64 14.30
N VAL A 34 11.55 -6.55 13.32
CA VAL A 34 12.65 -6.95 12.44
C VAL A 34 12.80 -6.00 11.28
N VAL A 35 11.70 -5.46 10.76
CA VAL A 35 11.65 -4.62 9.55
C VAL A 35 12.63 -3.45 9.57
N PRO A 36 12.77 -2.65 10.65
CA PRO A 36 13.71 -1.53 10.66
C PRO A 36 15.18 -1.96 10.51
N LYS A 37 15.51 -3.20 10.87
CA LYS A 37 16.87 -3.77 10.89
C LYS A 37 17.27 -4.43 9.58
N LEU A 38 16.35 -4.57 8.61
CA LEU A 38 16.63 -5.20 7.32
C LEU A 38 17.66 -4.37 6.53
N LYS A 39 18.71 -5.03 6.06
CA LYS A 39 19.70 -4.46 5.12
C LYS A 39 19.18 -4.54 3.69
N ALA A 40 19.72 -3.73 2.79
CA ALA A 40 19.35 -3.74 1.37
C ALA A 40 19.35 -5.17 0.79
N GLY A 41 18.28 -5.54 0.09
CA GLY A 41 18.08 -6.88 -0.45
C GLY A 41 17.52 -7.91 0.53
N GLN A 42 17.44 -7.61 1.84
CA GLN A 42 16.88 -8.52 2.83
C GLN A 42 15.36 -8.43 2.92
N TYR A 43 14.74 -9.53 3.33
CA TYR A 43 13.31 -9.65 3.53
C TYR A 43 12.98 -10.70 4.60
N VAL A 44 11.75 -10.64 5.13
CA VAL A 44 11.14 -11.63 6.02
C VAL A 44 9.89 -12.18 5.34
N TRP A 45 9.61 -13.48 5.51
CA TRP A 45 8.43 -14.13 4.96
C TRP A 45 7.90 -15.18 5.92
N ALA A 46 6.70 -14.98 6.45
CA ALA A 46 6.05 -15.85 7.43
C ALA A 46 4.54 -15.97 7.12
N PRO A 47 4.15 -16.61 6.00
CA PRO A 47 2.76 -16.67 5.55
C PRO A 47 1.85 -17.44 6.52
N ASP A 48 2.41 -18.36 7.30
CA ASP A 48 1.67 -19.20 8.26
C ASP A 48 1.16 -18.41 9.47
N ALA A 49 1.70 -17.19 9.70
CA ALA A 49 1.17 -16.27 10.72
C ALA A 49 -0.28 -15.83 10.44
N ALA A 50 -0.71 -15.87 9.18
CA ALA A 50 -2.10 -15.71 8.74
C ALA A 50 -2.26 -16.43 7.40
N PRO A 51 -2.61 -17.73 7.40
CA PRO A 51 -2.65 -18.56 6.19
C PRO A 51 -3.61 -18.02 5.15
N GLU A 52 -4.74 -17.46 5.58
CA GLU A 52 -5.82 -16.96 4.73
C GLU A 52 -6.24 -15.55 5.11
N GLY A 53 -6.99 -14.93 4.22
CA GLY A 53 -7.59 -13.63 4.41
C GLY A 53 -7.07 -12.57 3.46
N PRO A 54 -7.59 -11.36 3.61
CA PRO A 54 -7.32 -10.22 2.73
C PRO A 54 -5.90 -9.70 2.87
N GLY A 55 -5.33 -9.32 1.73
CA GLY A 55 -4.02 -8.69 1.65
C GLY A 55 -4.10 -7.15 1.66
N LEU A 56 -3.15 -6.54 2.35
CA LEU A 56 -2.85 -5.12 2.27
C LEU A 56 -1.33 -4.95 2.20
N LEU A 57 -0.82 -4.28 1.17
CA LEU A 57 0.59 -3.92 1.08
C LEU A 57 0.78 -2.46 1.51
N VAL A 58 1.66 -2.22 2.46
CA VAL A 58 2.09 -0.87 2.86
C VAL A 58 3.52 -0.67 2.41
N VAL A 59 3.75 0.32 1.55
CA VAL A 59 5.05 0.74 1.05
C VAL A 59 5.42 2.07 1.67
N ASN A 60 6.53 2.11 2.37
CA ASN A 60 7.03 3.34 3.00
C ASN A 60 8.30 3.82 2.28
N LEU A 61 8.19 4.96 1.60
CA LEU A 61 9.25 5.55 0.79
C LEU A 61 10.35 6.17 1.67
N ALA A 62 10.02 6.70 2.85
CA ALA A 62 11.01 7.31 3.73
C ALA A 62 11.95 6.26 4.33
N THR A 63 11.41 5.10 4.70
CA THR A 63 12.19 4.00 5.29
C THR A 63 12.69 2.99 4.26
N GLN A 64 12.26 3.11 3.00
CA GLN A 64 12.54 2.14 1.93
C GLN A 64 12.16 0.71 2.33
N ARG A 65 10.92 0.53 2.82
CA ARG A 65 10.37 -0.74 3.29
C ARG A 65 8.98 -0.99 2.71
N ALA A 66 8.68 -2.26 2.47
CA ALA A 66 7.34 -2.73 2.16
C ALA A 66 6.94 -3.82 3.15
N ILE A 67 5.68 -3.80 3.61
CA ILE A 67 5.13 -4.78 4.54
C ILE A 67 3.82 -5.29 3.99
N LEU A 68 3.73 -6.61 3.80
CA LEU A 68 2.50 -7.29 3.43
C LEU A 68 1.77 -7.75 4.70
N PHE A 69 0.55 -7.27 4.85
CA PHE A 69 -0.40 -7.76 5.84
C PHE A 69 -1.38 -8.72 5.18
N ARG A 70 -1.75 -9.78 5.88
CA ARG A 70 -2.88 -10.64 5.55
C ARG A 70 -3.76 -10.76 6.79
N ASN A 71 -5.06 -10.52 6.60
CA ASN A 71 -6.01 -10.47 7.72
C ASN A 71 -5.52 -9.57 8.88
N GLY A 72 -4.90 -8.42 8.56
CA GLY A 72 -4.30 -7.49 9.51
C GLY A 72 -3.02 -7.97 10.21
N VAL A 73 -2.53 -9.18 9.91
CA VAL A 73 -1.27 -9.72 10.46
C VAL A 73 -0.14 -9.49 9.44
N PRO A 74 1.02 -8.96 9.83
CA PRO A 74 2.16 -8.87 8.93
C PRO A 74 2.70 -10.28 8.64
N ILE A 75 2.70 -10.65 7.35
CA ILE A 75 3.16 -11.97 6.88
C ILE A 75 4.42 -11.88 6.03
N GLY A 76 4.82 -10.69 5.65
CA GLY A 76 6.05 -10.48 4.89
C GLY A 76 6.49 -9.04 4.93
N ALA A 77 7.78 -8.82 4.88
CA ALA A 77 8.35 -7.49 4.79
C ALA A 77 9.66 -7.52 3.99
N SER A 78 9.98 -6.43 3.32
CA SER A 78 11.17 -6.33 2.50
C SER A 78 11.72 -4.91 2.45
N THR A 79 13.01 -4.80 2.18
CA THR A 79 13.57 -3.56 1.66
C THR A 79 13.12 -3.32 0.22
N ILE A 80 13.07 -2.07 -0.19
CA ILE A 80 12.72 -1.65 -1.54
C ILE A 80 13.75 -0.68 -2.11
N SER A 81 13.63 -0.35 -3.40
CA SER A 81 14.23 0.84 -4.00
C SER A 81 13.16 1.55 -4.83
N SER A 82 12.72 2.70 -4.35
CA SER A 82 11.70 3.55 -4.97
C SER A 82 12.27 4.49 -6.03
N GLY A 83 11.44 5.37 -6.58
CA GLY A 83 11.83 6.42 -7.52
C GLY A 83 12.86 7.36 -6.93
N LYS A 84 13.90 7.67 -7.72
CA LYS A 84 14.92 8.68 -7.39
C LYS A 84 14.36 10.10 -7.58
N ALA A 85 15.12 11.11 -7.15
CA ALA A 85 14.81 12.53 -7.38
C ALA A 85 14.55 12.80 -8.89
N GLY A 86 13.47 13.50 -9.19
CA GLY A 86 12.96 13.77 -10.54
C GLY A 86 12.15 12.63 -11.17
N TYR A 87 12.05 11.49 -10.47
CA TYR A 87 11.26 10.31 -10.87
C TYR A 87 10.59 9.69 -9.65
N GLU A 88 9.99 10.52 -8.82
CA GLU A 88 9.44 10.12 -7.53
C GLU A 88 8.32 9.08 -7.70
N THR A 89 8.31 8.10 -6.81
CA THR A 89 7.17 7.20 -6.67
C THR A 89 6.01 7.98 -6.03
N PRO A 90 4.82 8.04 -6.64
CA PRO A 90 3.70 8.76 -6.08
C PRO A 90 3.23 8.12 -4.76
N THR A 91 2.85 8.95 -3.80
CA THR A 91 2.18 8.52 -2.57
C THR A 91 0.67 8.43 -2.77
N GLY A 92 -0.01 7.65 -1.95
CA GLY A 92 -1.47 7.51 -1.96
C GLY A 92 -1.93 6.06 -1.79
N VAL A 93 -3.19 5.84 -2.15
CA VAL A 93 -3.83 4.52 -2.12
C VAL A 93 -4.00 4.02 -3.53
N PHE A 94 -3.47 2.85 -3.80
CA PHE A 94 -3.46 2.20 -5.11
C PHE A 94 -4.12 0.84 -5.05
N THR A 95 -4.43 0.30 -6.22
CA THR A 95 -4.90 -1.07 -6.40
C THR A 95 -3.95 -1.81 -7.35
N VAL A 96 -3.78 -3.09 -7.16
CA VAL A 96 -3.09 -3.93 -8.14
C VAL A 96 -3.98 -4.07 -9.38
N LEU A 97 -3.67 -3.35 -10.45
CA LEU A 97 -4.47 -3.27 -11.68
C LEU A 97 -4.19 -4.45 -12.63
N GLU A 98 -2.92 -4.85 -12.73
CA GLU A 98 -2.45 -5.90 -13.62
C GLU A 98 -1.31 -6.67 -12.97
N LYS A 99 -1.18 -7.96 -13.29
CA LYS A 99 -0.06 -8.81 -12.85
C LYS A 99 0.51 -9.55 -14.06
N LYS A 100 1.84 -9.47 -14.24
CA LYS A 100 2.59 -10.21 -15.25
C LYS A 100 3.84 -10.79 -14.63
N GLN A 101 4.03 -12.10 -14.73
CA GLN A 101 5.21 -12.77 -14.22
C GLN A 101 6.46 -12.33 -14.98
N GLU A 102 6.33 -12.17 -16.30
CA GLU A 102 7.34 -11.60 -17.16
C GLU A 102 6.80 -10.33 -17.81
N HIS A 103 7.54 -9.25 -17.71
CA HIS A 103 7.23 -7.98 -18.32
C HIS A 103 8.51 -7.22 -18.65
N TYR A 104 8.49 -6.46 -19.72
CA TYR A 104 9.58 -5.59 -20.16
C TYR A 104 9.08 -4.18 -20.36
N SER A 105 9.84 -3.21 -19.87
CA SER A 105 9.47 -1.80 -19.98
C SER A 105 9.68 -1.28 -21.39
N LYS A 106 8.61 -0.90 -22.08
CA LYS A 106 8.72 -0.25 -23.41
C LYS A 106 9.41 1.11 -23.35
N THR A 107 9.26 1.82 -22.23
CA THR A 107 9.80 3.18 -22.03
C THR A 107 11.30 3.19 -21.71
N TYR A 108 11.82 2.12 -21.08
CA TYR A 108 13.19 2.10 -20.55
C TYR A 108 14.03 0.98 -21.20
N GLY A 109 14.19 1.05 -22.53
CA GLY A 109 15.12 0.17 -23.25
C GLY A 109 14.83 -1.32 -23.08
N ASN A 110 13.59 -1.70 -23.01
CA ASN A 110 13.17 -3.10 -22.81
C ASN A 110 13.71 -3.72 -21.50
N ALA A 111 13.89 -2.90 -20.46
CA ALA A 111 14.37 -3.37 -19.15
C ALA A 111 13.44 -4.43 -18.54
N PRO A 112 13.98 -5.55 -18.04
CA PRO A 112 13.16 -6.61 -17.44
C PRO A 112 12.51 -6.16 -16.13
N MET A 113 11.24 -6.49 -15.96
CA MET A 113 10.43 -6.22 -14.77
C MET A 113 9.76 -7.52 -14.28
N PRO A 114 10.52 -8.50 -13.78
CA PRO A 114 9.97 -9.78 -13.33
C PRO A 114 8.96 -9.59 -12.19
N ASN A 115 7.89 -10.40 -12.19
CA ASN A 115 6.81 -10.37 -11.20
C ASN A 115 6.12 -9.00 -11.10
N MET A 116 5.92 -8.34 -12.24
CA MET A 116 5.32 -7.02 -12.32
C MET A 116 3.87 -7.01 -11.80
N GLN A 117 3.60 -6.05 -10.93
CA GLN A 117 2.26 -5.73 -10.41
C GLN A 117 2.02 -4.23 -10.63
N ARG A 118 1.18 -3.91 -11.59
CA ARG A 118 0.90 -2.53 -12.01
C ARG A 118 0.02 -1.81 -10.98
N LEU A 119 0.39 -0.61 -10.60
CA LEU A 119 -0.36 0.24 -9.68
C LEU A 119 -1.01 1.43 -10.36
N THR A 120 -0.44 1.92 -11.47
CA THR A 120 -1.01 3.01 -12.26
C THR A 120 -0.88 2.71 -13.75
N TRP A 121 -1.82 3.21 -14.54
CA TRP A 121 -1.72 3.14 -16.01
C TRP A 121 -0.61 4.04 -16.57
N LYS A 122 -0.10 5.01 -15.77
CA LYS A 122 1.09 5.81 -16.09
C LYS A 122 2.43 5.06 -15.91
N GLY A 123 2.40 3.76 -15.56
CA GLY A 123 3.58 2.91 -15.56
C GLY A 123 4.20 2.62 -14.20
N VAL A 124 3.65 3.13 -13.10
CA VAL A 124 4.15 2.76 -11.76
C VAL A 124 3.74 1.32 -11.43
N ALA A 125 4.72 0.51 -11.03
CA ALA A 125 4.52 -0.90 -10.68
C ALA A 125 5.49 -1.36 -9.57
N LEU A 126 5.12 -2.46 -8.92
CA LEU A 126 6.02 -3.30 -8.12
C LEU A 126 6.66 -4.33 -9.04
N HIS A 127 7.96 -4.56 -8.94
CA HIS A 127 8.65 -5.62 -9.70
C HIS A 127 9.99 -5.97 -9.08
N ALA A 128 10.60 -7.09 -9.48
CA ALA A 128 11.97 -7.41 -9.08
C ALA A 128 12.96 -6.44 -9.73
N GLY A 129 14.01 -6.05 -8.99
CA GLY A 129 15.05 -5.20 -9.53
C GLY A 129 16.23 -5.02 -8.59
N ASN A 130 17.20 -4.22 -9.01
CA ASN A 130 18.36 -3.90 -8.20
C ASN A 130 18.00 -2.97 -7.04
N LEU A 131 18.50 -3.29 -5.85
CA LEU A 131 18.29 -2.55 -4.61
C LEU A 131 19.64 -2.03 -4.07
N PRO A 132 20.07 -0.83 -4.45
CA PRO A 132 21.33 -0.27 -3.96
C PRO A 132 21.26 0.21 -2.50
N GLY A 133 20.05 0.18 -1.86
CA GLY A 133 19.84 0.64 -0.49
C GLY A 133 19.28 2.06 -0.39
N TYR A 134 19.00 2.69 -1.52
CA TYR A 134 18.43 4.04 -1.64
C TYR A 134 17.48 4.12 -2.85
N PRO A 135 16.66 5.18 -2.99
CA PRO A 135 15.82 5.40 -4.16
C PRO A 135 16.65 5.52 -5.45
N ALA A 136 16.41 4.62 -6.43
CA ALA A 136 17.20 4.55 -7.66
C ALA A 136 16.39 4.17 -8.91
N SER A 137 15.07 4.03 -8.79
CA SER A 137 14.21 3.70 -9.93
C SER A 137 13.73 4.96 -10.67
N HIS A 138 12.95 4.75 -11.74
CA HIS A 138 12.23 5.81 -12.45
C HIS A 138 10.73 5.78 -12.10
N GLY A 139 10.42 5.70 -10.80
CA GLY A 139 9.05 5.72 -10.27
C GLY A 139 8.51 4.37 -9.82
N CYS A 140 8.97 3.26 -10.37
CA CYS A 140 8.59 1.93 -9.91
C CYS A 140 9.18 1.59 -8.54
N ILE A 141 8.59 0.61 -7.87
CA ILE A 141 9.06 0.06 -6.59
C ILE A 141 9.78 -1.26 -6.88
N ARG A 142 11.11 -1.25 -6.76
CA ARG A 142 11.93 -2.44 -6.95
C ARG A 142 11.98 -3.25 -5.67
N LEU A 143 11.89 -4.57 -5.82
CA LEU A 143 11.89 -5.57 -4.75
C LEU A 143 13.01 -6.59 -5.00
N PRO A 144 13.51 -7.27 -3.95
CA PRO A 144 14.38 -8.44 -4.12
C PRO A 144 13.66 -9.51 -4.93
N LEU A 145 14.35 -10.16 -5.88
CA LEU A 145 13.75 -11.12 -6.81
C LEU A 145 12.93 -12.20 -6.08
N LYS A 146 13.48 -12.81 -5.03
CA LYS A 146 12.79 -13.86 -4.29
C LYS A 146 11.55 -13.33 -3.57
N PHE A 147 11.65 -12.17 -2.92
CA PHE A 147 10.50 -11.55 -2.25
C PHE A 147 9.42 -11.14 -3.27
N SER A 148 9.80 -10.59 -4.41
CA SER A 148 8.83 -10.21 -5.46
C SER A 148 8.05 -11.41 -5.99
N SER A 149 8.70 -12.59 -6.11
CA SER A 149 8.03 -13.83 -6.49
C SER A 149 7.04 -14.32 -5.42
N LEU A 150 7.44 -14.28 -4.15
CA LEU A 150 6.56 -14.63 -3.02
C LEU A 150 5.37 -13.67 -2.94
N LEU A 151 5.62 -12.36 -3.04
CA LEU A 151 4.60 -11.34 -3.06
C LEU A 151 3.63 -11.52 -4.24
N PHE A 152 4.17 -11.82 -5.43
CA PHE A 152 3.37 -12.08 -6.62
C PHE A 152 2.41 -13.27 -6.41
N GLY A 153 2.85 -14.34 -5.78
CA GLY A 153 1.99 -15.47 -5.44
C GLY A 153 0.93 -15.17 -4.37
N ALA A 154 1.26 -14.29 -3.42
CA ALA A 154 0.40 -13.97 -2.27
C ALA A 154 -0.62 -12.84 -2.52
N THR A 155 -0.52 -12.15 -3.64
CA THR A 155 -1.37 -11.00 -3.99
C THR A 155 -2.32 -11.32 -5.13
N GLN A 156 -3.37 -10.51 -5.29
CA GLN A 156 -4.33 -10.62 -6.38
C GLN A 156 -4.65 -9.26 -6.98
N LYS A 157 -5.22 -9.23 -8.18
CA LYS A 157 -5.76 -7.99 -8.76
C LYS A 157 -6.86 -7.44 -7.84
N GLY A 158 -6.95 -6.12 -7.75
CA GLY A 158 -7.86 -5.44 -6.84
C GLY A 158 -7.35 -5.31 -5.40
N MET A 159 -6.23 -5.95 -5.04
CA MET A 159 -5.63 -5.78 -3.71
C MET A 159 -5.16 -4.34 -3.50
N THR A 160 -5.40 -3.82 -2.31
CA THR A 160 -5.00 -2.45 -1.93
C THR A 160 -3.50 -2.36 -1.63
N VAL A 161 -2.88 -1.31 -2.15
CA VAL A 161 -1.48 -0.93 -1.88
C VAL A 161 -1.46 0.52 -1.40
N ILE A 162 -0.93 0.76 -0.21
CA ILE A 162 -0.72 2.09 0.34
C ILE A 162 0.75 2.47 0.13
N ILE A 163 1.01 3.62 -0.45
CA ILE A 163 2.35 4.20 -0.59
C ILE A 163 2.40 5.48 0.22
N THR A 164 3.33 5.55 1.18
CA THR A 164 3.51 6.70 2.08
C THR A 164 4.96 7.15 2.12
N SER A 165 5.18 8.45 2.34
CA SER A 165 6.52 9.04 2.54
C SER A 165 6.81 9.39 4.00
N LEU A 166 5.88 9.13 4.92
CA LEU A 166 6.06 9.45 6.33
C LEU A 166 6.90 8.38 7.05
N PRO A 167 7.89 8.76 7.88
CA PRO A 167 8.91 7.84 8.41
C PRO A 167 8.43 6.99 9.61
N VAL A 168 7.20 6.48 9.56
CA VAL A 168 6.60 5.71 10.66
C VAL A 168 6.31 4.27 10.23
N ALA A 169 6.62 3.32 11.10
CA ALA A 169 6.22 1.93 10.92
C ALA A 169 4.73 1.74 11.22
N PRO A 170 4.01 0.87 10.48
CA PRO A 170 2.63 0.53 10.80
C PRO A 170 2.50 -0.05 12.21
N SER A 171 1.51 0.41 12.96
CA SER A 171 1.12 -0.12 14.26
C SER A 171 -0.31 -0.67 14.21
N LYS A 172 -0.66 -1.51 15.17
CA LYS A 172 -1.99 -2.15 15.24
C LYS A 172 -2.70 -1.77 16.53
N SER A 173 -4.02 -1.57 16.43
CA SER A 173 -4.91 -1.53 17.58
C SER A 173 -6.26 -2.16 17.24
N ALA A 174 -6.94 -2.74 18.24
CA ALA A 174 -8.31 -3.24 18.06
C ALA A 174 -9.29 -2.09 17.92
N THR A 175 -10.33 -2.27 17.09
CA THR A 175 -11.31 -1.22 16.79
C THR A 175 -12.72 -1.80 16.84
N PRO A 176 -13.68 -1.11 17.48
CA PRO A 176 -15.10 -1.46 17.43
C PRO A 176 -15.66 -1.31 16.01
N ASP A 177 -16.90 -1.75 15.82
CA ASP A 177 -17.59 -1.70 14.53
C ASP A 177 -17.61 -0.29 13.93
N LEU A 178 -16.91 -0.12 12.79
CA LEU A 178 -16.78 1.15 12.07
C LEU A 178 -17.98 1.45 11.17
N ALA A 179 -18.68 0.42 10.74
CA ALA A 179 -19.77 0.54 9.78
C ALA A 179 -21.15 0.55 10.43
N ALA A 180 -21.23 0.37 11.76
CA ALA A 180 -22.52 0.40 12.46
C ALA A 180 -23.30 1.69 12.14
N PRO A 181 -24.60 1.60 11.88
CA PRO A 181 -25.44 2.77 11.70
C PRO A 181 -25.47 3.58 12.99
N ILE A 182 -24.87 4.75 12.97
CA ILE A 182 -25.00 5.68 14.08
C ILE A 182 -26.21 6.54 13.79
N ALA A 183 -27.09 6.64 14.76
CA ALA A 183 -28.16 7.62 14.74
C ALA A 183 -27.55 9.03 14.83
N THR A 184 -27.11 9.57 13.69
CA THR A 184 -26.70 10.97 13.55
C THR A 184 -27.96 11.83 13.48
N THR A 185 -28.61 12.01 14.62
CA THR A 185 -29.68 12.99 14.76
C THR A 185 -29.07 14.38 14.58
N GLY A 186 -29.34 15.01 13.43
CA GLY A 186 -28.96 16.39 13.17
C GLY A 186 -27.81 16.64 12.20
N SER A 187 -27.24 15.63 11.57
CA SER A 187 -26.20 15.83 10.54
C SER A 187 -26.77 16.39 9.24
N SER A 188 -26.17 17.46 8.74
CA SER A 188 -26.50 18.02 7.41
C SER A 188 -26.19 17.03 6.27
N LEU A 189 -25.39 15.99 6.50
CA LEU A 189 -25.02 14.97 5.52
C LEU A 189 -25.94 13.77 5.51
N ALA A 190 -26.80 13.56 6.51
CA ALA A 190 -27.64 12.36 6.64
C ALA A 190 -28.48 12.06 5.37
N ARG A 191 -28.90 13.09 4.63
CA ARG A 191 -29.67 12.99 3.38
C ARG A 191 -28.97 13.60 2.18
N ALA A 192 -27.65 13.81 2.27
CA ALA A 192 -26.90 14.35 1.15
C ALA A 192 -26.88 13.36 -0.03
N PRO A 193 -26.88 13.85 -1.28
CA PRO A 193 -26.84 12.99 -2.45
C PRO A 193 -25.52 12.23 -2.53
N PHE A 194 -25.60 10.99 -2.99
CA PHE A 194 -24.45 10.11 -3.19
C PHE A 194 -24.63 9.26 -4.45
N GLU A 195 -23.53 8.67 -4.92
CA GLU A 195 -23.53 7.71 -6.03
C GLU A 195 -23.39 6.28 -5.48
N TRP A 196 -24.16 5.33 -6.08
CA TRP A 196 -24.04 3.93 -5.73
C TRP A 196 -24.39 3.03 -6.93
N ASN A 197 -23.40 2.33 -7.45
CA ASN A 197 -23.48 1.51 -8.67
C ASN A 197 -22.75 0.18 -8.46
N PRO A 198 -23.24 -0.73 -7.60
CA PRO A 198 -22.54 -1.96 -7.23
C PRO A 198 -22.40 -2.94 -8.40
N GLU A 199 -23.23 -2.79 -9.45
CA GLU A 199 -23.20 -3.58 -10.67
C GLU A 199 -21.94 -3.38 -11.50
N ARG A 200 -21.21 -2.25 -11.34
CA ARG A 200 -19.94 -1.99 -12.05
C ARG A 200 -18.86 -3.01 -11.70
N ALA A 201 -18.96 -3.66 -10.56
CA ALA A 201 -18.06 -4.74 -10.15
C ALA A 201 -18.82 -5.69 -9.24
N SER A 202 -19.22 -6.86 -9.76
CA SER A 202 -20.06 -7.82 -9.04
C SER A 202 -19.37 -8.54 -7.87
N SER A 203 -18.03 -8.65 -7.92
CA SER A 203 -17.23 -9.39 -6.92
C SER A 203 -15.82 -8.82 -6.79
N GLY A 204 -15.10 -9.26 -5.77
CA GLY A 204 -13.71 -8.89 -5.51
C GLY A 204 -13.53 -8.11 -4.20
N PRO A 205 -12.28 -7.82 -3.84
CA PRO A 205 -11.94 -7.11 -2.61
C PRO A 205 -12.55 -5.70 -2.61
N VAL A 206 -13.03 -5.28 -1.43
CA VAL A 206 -13.64 -3.97 -1.21
C VAL A 206 -12.69 -3.06 -0.43
N SER A 207 -12.53 -1.83 -0.93
CA SER A 207 -11.81 -0.77 -0.24
C SER A 207 -12.67 0.49 -0.19
N VAL A 208 -12.79 1.08 0.99
CA VAL A 208 -13.40 2.40 1.19
C VAL A 208 -12.28 3.38 1.45
N ILE A 209 -12.17 4.44 0.67
CA ILE A 209 -11.16 5.47 0.82
C ILE A 209 -11.85 6.77 1.22
N ILE A 210 -11.46 7.32 2.36
CA ILE A 210 -11.99 8.55 2.92
C ILE A 210 -10.88 9.60 2.89
N SER A 211 -11.07 10.64 2.08
CA SER A 211 -10.19 11.81 2.03
C SER A 211 -10.75 12.91 2.91
N THR A 212 -9.94 13.38 3.86
CA THR A 212 -10.32 14.55 4.66
C THR A 212 -10.08 15.87 3.92
N ALA A 213 -9.15 15.90 2.95
CA ALA A 213 -8.95 17.06 2.08
C ALA A 213 -10.17 17.31 1.18
N ASP A 214 -10.72 16.25 0.58
CA ASP A 214 -11.86 16.35 -0.34
C ASP A 214 -13.21 16.25 0.39
N GLN A 215 -13.21 15.91 1.69
CA GLN A 215 -14.42 15.58 2.47
C GLN A 215 -15.31 14.57 1.73
N ARG A 216 -14.69 13.53 1.17
CA ARG A 216 -15.34 12.57 0.30
C ARG A 216 -14.87 11.14 0.58
N ALA A 217 -15.81 10.22 0.52
CA ALA A 217 -15.55 8.79 0.50
C ALA A 217 -15.78 8.24 -0.91
N ILE A 218 -14.94 7.28 -1.33
CA ILE A 218 -15.16 6.44 -2.49
C ILE A 218 -15.12 4.98 -2.08
N VAL A 219 -15.93 4.16 -2.73
CA VAL A 219 -15.97 2.71 -2.52
C VAL A 219 -15.49 2.03 -3.79
N LEU A 220 -14.44 1.24 -3.66
CA LEU A 220 -13.88 0.45 -4.74
C LEU A 220 -14.18 -1.03 -4.50
N ARG A 221 -14.58 -1.75 -5.53
CA ARG A 221 -14.61 -3.21 -5.55
C ARG A 221 -13.78 -3.70 -6.72
N ASN A 222 -12.81 -4.58 -6.44
CA ASN A 222 -11.85 -5.05 -7.44
C ASN A 222 -11.17 -3.90 -8.23
N GLY A 223 -10.89 -2.77 -7.56
CA GLY A 223 -10.29 -1.57 -8.16
C GLY A 223 -11.26 -0.67 -8.94
N THR A 224 -12.51 -1.06 -9.12
CA THR A 224 -13.54 -0.26 -9.80
C THR A 224 -14.37 0.52 -8.78
N GLN A 225 -14.57 1.81 -9.03
CA GLN A 225 -15.43 2.64 -8.17
C GLN A 225 -16.89 2.24 -8.35
N ILE A 226 -17.51 1.81 -7.22
CA ILE A 226 -18.92 1.43 -7.14
C ILE A 226 -19.76 2.41 -6.31
N GLY A 227 -19.14 3.34 -5.62
CA GLY A 227 -19.86 4.34 -4.83
C GLY A 227 -19.01 5.54 -4.47
N SER A 228 -19.68 6.66 -4.21
CA SER A 228 -19.05 7.89 -3.74
C SER A 228 -20.06 8.75 -2.97
N ALA A 229 -19.64 9.33 -1.83
CA ALA A 229 -20.48 10.18 -1.01
C ALA A 229 -19.66 11.29 -0.34
N PRO A 230 -20.30 12.43 0.02
CA PRO A 230 -19.69 13.36 0.95
C PRO A 230 -19.53 12.70 2.31
N VAL A 231 -18.40 12.98 2.98
CA VAL A 231 -18.12 12.49 4.32
C VAL A 231 -17.44 13.59 5.12
N ARG A 232 -17.83 13.71 6.39
CA ARG A 232 -17.10 14.52 7.35
C ARG A 232 -16.43 13.59 8.36
N VAL A 233 -15.15 13.84 8.60
CA VAL A 233 -14.40 13.13 9.65
C VAL A 233 -14.25 14.05 10.85
N ASN A 234 -14.82 13.66 11.97
CA ASN A 234 -14.75 14.42 13.22
C ASN A 234 -13.42 14.14 13.94
N GLY A 235 -12.77 15.20 14.41
CA GLY A 235 -11.47 15.15 15.06
C GLY A 235 -10.30 15.14 14.06
N PRO A 236 -9.06 15.30 14.56
CA PRO A 236 -7.88 15.47 13.72
C PRO A 236 -7.54 14.19 12.97
N VAL A 237 -7.06 14.36 11.72
CA VAL A 237 -6.47 13.32 10.88
C VAL A 237 -5.14 13.87 10.38
N ASP A 238 -4.15 13.91 11.28
CA ASP A 238 -2.80 14.40 10.96
C ASP A 238 -2.01 13.35 10.18
N ALA A 239 -2.41 12.09 10.31
CA ALA A 239 -1.76 10.94 9.71
C ALA A 239 -2.79 9.98 9.10
N GLY A 240 -2.43 9.36 7.97
CA GLY A 240 -3.28 8.33 7.38
C GLY A 240 -3.30 7.05 8.19
N PHE A 241 -4.45 6.39 8.23
CA PHE A 241 -4.63 5.09 8.85
C PHE A 241 -5.63 4.24 8.07
N ALA A 242 -5.59 2.94 8.29
CA ALA A 242 -6.50 2.01 7.67
C ALA A 242 -7.17 1.12 8.73
N TYR A 243 -8.37 0.68 8.43
CA TYR A 243 -9.06 -0.37 9.17
C TYR A 243 -9.23 -1.57 8.28
N ALA A 244 -8.90 -2.76 8.80
CA ALA A 244 -9.10 -4.03 8.12
C ALA A 244 -10.22 -4.81 8.81
N LEU A 245 -11.28 -5.17 8.08
CA LEU A 245 -12.34 -6.04 8.61
C LEU A 245 -11.79 -7.47 8.67
N ARG A 246 -11.55 -7.93 9.88
CA ARG A 246 -10.97 -9.25 10.16
C ARG A 246 -11.99 -10.36 10.15
N ALA A 247 -13.11 -10.14 10.82
CA ALA A 247 -14.18 -11.11 10.98
C ALA A 247 -15.53 -10.40 11.09
N TRP A 248 -16.58 -11.15 10.84
CA TRP A 248 -17.96 -10.71 11.06
C TRP A 248 -18.74 -11.91 11.59
N ASP A 249 -19.17 -11.86 12.83
CA ASP A 249 -19.88 -12.91 13.54
C ASP A 249 -21.07 -12.36 14.32
N GLU A 250 -21.64 -13.16 15.21
CA GLU A 250 -22.81 -12.78 16.01
C GLU A 250 -22.53 -11.60 16.96
N SER A 251 -21.29 -11.37 17.34
CA SER A 251 -20.88 -10.22 18.16
C SER A 251 -20.65 -8.94 17.33
N GLY A 252 -20.72 -9.01 16.00
CA GLY A 252 -20.58 -7.89 15.09
C GLY A 252 -19.33 -7.94 14.21
N GLN A 253 -18.89 -6.78 13.78
CA GLN A 253 -17.73 -6.60 12.91
C GLN A 253 -16.46 -6.41 13.73
N HIS A 254 -15.43 -7.19 13.44
CA HIS A 254 -14.13 -7.13 14.10
C HIS A 254 -13.11 -6.41 13.21
N TRP A 255 -12.77 -5.19 13.57
CA TRP A 255 -11.85 -4.35 12.83
C TRP A 255 -10.49 -4.25 13.52
N LEU A 256 -9.43 -4.18 12.71
CA LEU A 256 -8.08 -3.83 13.14
C LEU A 256 -7.69 -2.48 12.56
N LYS A 257 -7.25 -1.56 13.40
CA LYS A 257 -6.68 -0.29 12.95
C LYS A 257 -5.20 -0.45 12.65
N LEU A 258 -4.79 0.01 11.47
CA LEU A 258 -3.41 0.04 10.99
C LEU A 258 -3.04 1.51 10.76
N GLN A 259 -2.12 2.01 11.54
CA GLN A 259 -1.56 3.35 11.32
C GLN A 259 -0.36 3.20 10.38
N TYR A 260 -0.39 3.87 9.23
CA TYR A 260 0.63 3.76 8.19
C TYR A 260 1.36 5.07 7.90
N SER A 261 0.95 6.15 8.55
CA SER A 261 1.58 7.48 8.42
C SER A 261 1.45 8.27 9.72
N GLY A 262 2.42 9.13 10.03
CA GLY A 262 2.43 9.99 11.23
C GLY A 262 3.23 9.43 12.41
N ALA A 263 3.57 10.30 13.36
CA ALA A 263 4.26 9.96 14.61
C ALA A 263 3.22 9.52 15.65
N GLY A 264 2.77 8.27 15.61
CA GLY A 264 1.85 7.73 16.61
C GLY A 264 2.35 6.39 17.14
N GLN A 265 2.57 6.29 18.44
CA GLN A 265 2.55 5.02 19.14
C GLN A 265 1.11 4.50 19.05
N GLY A 266 0.91 3.18 18.87
CA GLY A 266 -0.41 2.58 18.72
C GLY A 266 -1.40 3.14 19.73
N MET A 267 -2.32 3.98 19.25
CA MET A 267 -3.35 4.55 20.09
C MET A 267 -4.43 3.49 20.31
N GLU A 268 -4.78 3.28 21.55
CA GLU A 268 -5.99 2.56 21.92
C GLU A 268 -7.18 3.19 21.21
N VAL A 269 -7.97 2.38 20.50
CA VAL A 269 -9.14 2.89 19.77
C VAL A 269 -10.26 3.12 20.77
N SER A 270 -10.70 4.38 20.85
CA SER A 270 -11.80 4.76 21.73
C SER A 270 -13.10 4.05 21.34
N PRO A 271 -13.93 3.64 22.29
CA PRO A 271 -15.32 3.32 22.02
C PRO A 271 -15.98 4.49 21.28
N GLY A 272 -16.53 4.26 20.08
CA GLY A 272 -17.13 5.33 19.26
C GLY A 272 -16.26 5.84 18.11
N GLU A 273 -15.15 5.17 17.76
CA GLU A 273 -14.36 5.53 16.57
C GLU A 273 -15.22 5.61 15.29
N GLY A 274 -16.26 4.77 15.18
CA GLY A 274 -17.24 4.85 14.08
C GLY A 274 -18.02 6.18 14.06
N ASN A 275 -18.17 6.87 15.20
CA ASN A 275 -18.86 8.16 15.29
C ASN A 275 -18.06 9.31 14.66
N ARG A 276 -16.80 9.08 14.33
CA ARG A 276 -15.97 10.05 13.61
C ARG A 276 -16.43 10.27 12.17
N PHE A 277 -17.11 9.29 11.57
CA PHE A 277 -17.46 9.32 10.15
C PHE A 277 -18.95 9.70 9.99
N ASP A 278 -19.19 10.93 9.60
CA ASP A 278 -20.52 11.43 9.26
C ASP A 278 -20.70 11.38 7.74
N ALA A 279 -21.68 10.60 7.27
CA ALA A 279 -21.98 10.38 5.84
C ALA A 279 -23.48 10.07 5.68
N PRO A 280 -24.05 10.14 4.45
CA PRO A 280 -25.43 9.81 4.20
C PRO A 280 -25.80 8.42 4.74
N TRP A 281 -26.95 8.33 5.42
CA TRP A 281 -27.34 7.08 6.08
C TRP A 281 -27.49 5.92 5.09
N ASP A 282 -28.18 6.16 3.96
CA ASP A 282 -28.38 5.14 2.93
C ASP A 282 -27.02 4.71 2.29
N PHE A 283 -26.09 5.65 2.13
CA PHE A 283 -24.74 5.31 1.66
C PHE A 283 -24.01 4.38 2.64
N ARG A 284 -24.05 4.68 3.93
CA ARG A 284 -23.45 3.82 4.96
C ARG A 284 -24.08 2.43 4.97
N HIS A 285 -25.42 2.36 4.88
CA HIS A 285 -26.13 1.11 4.78
C HIS A 285 -25.70 0.30 3.53
N ASN A 286 -25.62 0.95 2.37
CA ASN A 286 -25.16 0.32 1.14
C ASN A 286 -23.72 -0.19 1.25
N VAL A 287 -22.82 0.56 1.86
CA VAL A 287 -21.43 0.13 2.11
C VAL A 287 -21.43 -1.16 2.93
N GLN A 288 -22.24 -1.26 3.99
CA GLN A 288 -22.34 -2.49 4.80
C GLN A 288 -22.70 -3.72 3.96
N THR A 289 -23.61 -3.58 2.98
CA THR A 289 -24.04 -4.72 2.15
C THR A 289 -22.91 -5.37 1.34
N VAL A 290 -21.86 -4.60 1.06
CA VAL A 290 -20.72 -5.07 0.24
C VAL A 290 -19.48 -5.42 1.06
N LEU A 291 -19.39 -4.99 2.32
CA LEU A 291 -18.29 -5.35 3.21
C LEU A 291 -18.25 -6.86 3.45
N ARG A 292 -17.06 -7.42 3.47
CA ARG A 292 -16.76 -8.82 3.82
C ARG A 292 -15.47 -8.85 4.63
N PRO A 293 -15.21 -9.88 5.42
CA PRO A 293 -13.87 -10.08 5.96
C PRO A 293 -12.85 -9.88 4.85
N GLY A 294 -11.97 -8.89 5.04
CA GLY A 294 -11.09 -8.48 3.97
C GLY A 294 -11.24 -7.10 3.43
N SER A 295 -12.34 -6.50 3.69
CA SER A 295 -12.56 -5.11 3.33
C SER A 295 -11.63 -4.20 4.12
N ILE A 296 -11.14 -3.16 3.45
CA ILE A 296 -10.25 -2.14 4.03
C ILE A 296 -10.96 -0.79 3.99
N VAL A 297 -10.94 -0.07 5.10
CA VAL A 297 -11.32 1.35 5.14
C VAL A 297 -10.06 2.17 5.39
N ILE A 298 -9.77 3.11 4.50
CA ILE A 298 -8.59 3.96 4.54
C ILE A 298 -9.04 5.38 4.81
N VAL A 299 -8.39 6.04 5.77
CA VAL A 299 -8.57 7.46 6.03
C VAL A 299 -7.24 8.17 5.72
N THR A 300 -7.30 9.16 4.85
CA THR A 300 -6.12 9.89 4.39
C THR A 300 -6.35 11.40 4.42
N PRO A 301 -5.34 12.18 4.82
CA PRO A 301 -5.37 13.64 4.67
C PRO A 301 -5.11 14.09 3.22
N GLN A 302 -4.77 13.19 2.31
CA GLN A 302 -4.43 13.52 0.92
C GLN A 302 -5.67 13.57 0.04
N PRO A 303 -5.68 14.42 -1.03
CA PRO A 303 -6.72 14.42 -2.03
C PRO A 303 -6.83 13.11 -2.80
N LEU A 304 -8.04 12.71 -3.17
CA LEU A 304 -8.32 11.52 -3.98
C LEU A 304 -7.71 11.60 -5.39
N SER A 305 -7.52 12.80 -5.93
CA SER A 305 -6.92 13.03 -7.25
C SER A 305 -5.42 12.68 -7.33
N GLN A 306 -4.74 12.63 -6.19
CA GLN A 306 -3.33 12.25 -6.13
C GLN A 306 -3.21 10.73 -5.94
N GLY A 307 -3.22 9.98 -7.06
CA GLY A 307 -3.00 8.54 -7.03
C GLY A 307 -4.26 7.69 -6.87
N THR A 308 -5.41 8.21 -7.27
CA THR A 308 -6.69 7.48 -7.21
C THR A 308 -6.60 6.16 -7.97
N PRO A 309 -6.86 5.00 -7.32
CA PRO A 309 -6.92 3.72 -8.01
C PRO A 309 -8.09 3.73 -9.00
N GLY A 310 -7.84 3.27 -10.21
CA GLY A 310 -8.89 2.94 -11.19
C GLY A 310 -9.37 4.07 -12.10
N GLN A 311 -8.88 5.31 -12.03
CA GLN A 311 -9.06 6.22 -13.14
C GLN A 311 -8.07 5.89 -14.26
N GLU A 312 -8.57 5.68 -15.48
CA GLU A 312 -7.77 5.69 -16.70
C GLU A 312 -7.09 7.06 -16.80
N LEU A 313 -5.88 7.14 -16.34
CA LEU A 313 -5.02 8.27 -16.67
C LEU A 313 -4.53 8.02 -18.07
N THR A 314 -4.91 8.88 -18.99
CA THR A 314 -4.44 8.89 -20.37
C THR A 314 -2.93 8.68 -20.39
N VAL A 315 -2.50 7.56 -20.94
CA VAL A 315 -1.09 7.31 -21.20
C VAL A 315 -0.71 8.33 -22.28
N ILE A 316 0.05 9.35 -21.91
CA ILE A 316 0.80 10.11 -22.91
C ILE A 316 1.92 9.16 -23.32
N ASP A 317 1.69 8.46 -24.42
CA ASP A 317 2.74 7.78 -25.15
C ASP A 317 3.70 8.88 -25.64
N ASN A 318 4.89 8.96 -25.05
CA ASN A 318 5.96 9.82 -25.55
C ASN A 318 6.54 9.25 -26.87
N ALA A 319 5.71 8.70 -27.74
CA ALA A 319 6.09 8.33 -29.09
C ALA A 319 6.06 9.55 -30.06
N ASP A 320 5.45 10.68 -29.65
CA ASP A 320 5.26 11.85 -30.52
C ASP A 320 6.20 13.02 -30.21
N GLY A 321 7.34 12.78 -29.55
CA GLY A 321 8.33 13.81 -29.17
C GLY A 321 9.73 13.59 -29.74
N ALA A 322 9.87 12.96 -30.91
CA ALA A 322 11.15 12.88 -31.62
C ALA A 322 10.92 13.29 -33.09
N SER A 323 10.96 14.58 -33.36
CA SER A 323 11.26 15.16 -34.65
C SER A 323 12.25 16.30 -34.48
#